data_b080a7afce06f5e574989d9cef0e4fb9
#
_entry.id   b080a7afce06f5e574989d9cef0e4fb9
#
_cell.length_a   1.000
_cell.length_b   1.000
_cell.length_c   1.000
_cell.angle_alpha   90.00
_cell.angle_beta   90.00
_cell.angle_gamma   90.00
#
_symmetry.space_group_name_H-M   'P 1'
#
loop_
_entity.id
_entity.type
_entity.pdbx_description
1 polymer ?
#
loop_
_entity_poly.entity_id
_entity_poly.type
_entity_poly.pdbx_seq_one_letter_code
_entity_poly.pdbx_strand_id
1 'polypeptide(L)'
;MSTYIVFTRESTRDASELATYSQNVGPTLDGHPVTVLAAYGRQEVLEGPEVEGVVILEFPSFDAAKAWYDSPAYREVREHRFRGADYRAVIVEGG
;
A
#
# COMPACT_ATOMS: atom_id res chain seq x y z
N MET A 1 4.10 5.67 -19.05
CA MET A 1 3.49 6.62 -18.11
C MET A 1 3.42 5.97 -16.73
N SER A 2 3.87 6.66 -15.71
CA SER A 2 3.87 6.09 -14.37
C SER A 2 2.47 5.92 -13.83
N THR A 3 2.29 4.87 -13.04
CA THR A 3 1.06 4.60 -12.30
C THR A 3 1.40 4.47 -10.83
N TYR A 4 0.53 4.96 -9.98
CA TYR A 4 0.77 4.99 -8.54
C TYR A 4 -0.32 4.24 -7.80
N ILE A 5 0.07 3.54 -6.74
CA ILE A 5 -0.90 3.05 -5.75
C ILE A 5 -0.64 3.86 -4.48
N VAL A 6 -1.68 4.49 -3.98
CA VAL A 6 -1.60 5.30 -2.77
C VAL A 6 -2.43 4.62 -1.69
N PHE A 7 -1.75 4.27 -0.59
CA PHE A 7 -2.41 3.69 0.58
C PHE A 7 -2.45 4.74 1.68
N THR A 8 -3.63 4.93 2.29
CA THR A 8 -3.74 5.72 3.51
C THR A 8 -4.31 4.85 4.61
N ARG A 9 -3.58 4.74 5.73
CA ARG A 9 -4.07 4.01 6.89
C ARG A 9 -4.88 4.98 7.74
N GLU A 10 -6.18 4.73 7.81
CA GLU A 10 -7.09 5.63 8.51
C GLU A 10 -7.16 5.32 10.01
N SER A 11 -7.18 4.03 10.36
CA SER A 11 -7.19 3.61 11.76
C SER A 11 -6.67 2.19 11.90
N THR A 12 -6.10 1.88 13.05
CA THR A 12 -5.60 0.54 13.37
C THR A 12 -6.60 -0.15 14.28
N ARG A 13 -6.94 -1.41 13.96
CA ARG A 13 -7.82 -2.25 14.77
C ARG A 13 -7.05 -3.34 15.51
N ASP A 14 -6.05 -3.92 14.85
CA ASP A 14 -5.26 -5.03 15.41
C ASP A 14 -3.80 -4.86 14.99
N ALA A 15 -3.00 -4.34 15.92
CA ALA A 15 -1.59 -4.05 15.67
C ALA A 15 -0.79 -5.32 15.37
N SER A 16 -1.18 -6.48 15.90
CA SER A 16 -0.47 -7.72 15.64
C SER A 16 -0.65 -8.20 14.19
N GLU A 17 -1.85 -8.01 13.65
CA GLU A 17 -2.10 -8.31 12.22
C GLU A 17 -1.31 -7.37 11.33
N LEU A 18 -1.22 -6.09 11.68
CA LEU A 18 -0.40 -5.14 10.94
C LEU A 18 1.08 -5.48 10.99
N ALA A 19 1.57 -5.97 12.14
CA ALA A 19 2.96 -6.40 12.27
C ALA A 19 3.24 -7.57 11.33
N THR A 20 2.33 -8.53 11.24
CA THR A 20 2.44 -9.67 10.31
C THR A 20 2.44 -9.18 8.87
N TYR A 21 1.56 -8.24 8.54
CA TYR A 21 1.54 -7.63 7.21
C TYR A 21 2.88 -6.96 6.89
N SER A 22 3.40 -6.13 7.79
CA SER A 22 4.65 -5.40 7.58
C SER A 22 5.85 -6.32 7.38
N GLN A 23 5.87 -7.47 8.07
CA GLN A 23 6.95 -8.44 7.95
C GLN A 23 6.92 -9.21 6.63
N ASN A 24 5.75 -9.32 6.00
CA ASN A 24 5.56 -10.20 4.85
C ASN A 24 5.29 -9.48 3.53
N VAL A 25 5.02 -8.18 3.56
CA VAL A 25 4.68 -7.43 2.34
C VAL A 25 5.89 -7.24 1.42
N GLY A 26 7.08 -7.03 1.98
CA GLY A 26 8.28 -6.77 1.19
C GLY A 26 8.55 -7.84 0.13
N PRO A 27 8.62 -9.13 0.51
CA PRO A 27 8.85 -10.19 -0.47
C PRO A 27 7.82 -10.27 -1.59
N THR A 28 6.59 -9.79 -1.39
CA THR A 28 5.56 -9.80 -2.44
C THR A 28 5.92 -8.87 -3.60
N LEU A 29 6.80 -7.91 -3.38
CA LEU A 29 7.23 -6.97 -4.40
C LEU A 29 8.32 -7.54 -5.30
N ASP A 30 8.94 -8.66 -4.92
CA ASP A 30 10.01 -9.28 -5.69
C ASP A 30 9.50 -9.71 -7.05
N GLY A 31 10.26 -9.37 -8.10
CA GLY A 31 9.90 -9.69 -9.47
C GLY A 31 8.90 -8.71 -10.10
N HIS A 32 8.44 -7.70 -9.35
CA HIS A 32 7.56 -6.67 -9.88
C HIS A 32 8.32 -5.36 -10.06
N PRO A 33 8.03 -4.59 -11.14
CA PRO A 33 8.71 -3.33 -11.40
C PRO A 33 8.11 -2.21 -10.55
N VAL A 34 8.49 -2.16 -9.28
CA VAL A 34 7.93 -1.21 -8.31
C VAL A 34 9.03 -0.34 -7.70
N THR A 35 8.71 0.94 -7.51
CA THR A 35 9.55 1.86 -6.74
C THR A 35 8.73 2.36 -5.54
N VAL A 36 9.28 2.23 -4.34
CA VAL A 36 8.64 2.75 -3.13
C VAL A 36 9.01 4.22 -3.02
N LEU A 37 8.03 5.11 -3.19
CA LEU A 37 8.26 6.55 -3.15
C LEU A 37 8.10 7.11 -1.74
N ALA A 38 7.17 6.56 -0.97
CA ALA A 38 6.94 6.95 0.41
C ALA A 38 6.39 5.75 1.19
N ALA A 39 6.83 5.59 2.44
CA ALA A 39 6.38 4.49 3.30
C ALA A 39 6.40 4.97 4.75
N TYR A 40 5.27 5.48 5.20
CA TYR A 40 5.08 5.93 6.60
C TYR A 40 6.08 6.98 7.06
N GLY A 41 6.51 7.85 6.14
CA GLY A 41 7.38 8.95 6.48
C GLY A 41 6.62 10.07 7.19
N ARG A 42 7.34 11.13 7.52
CA ARG A 42 6.73 12.33 8.11
C ARG A 42 5.62 12.82 7.20
N GLN A 43 4.45 13.06 7.78
CA GLN A 43 3.29 13.51 7.00
C GLN A 43 2.46 14.48 7.83
N GLU A 44 1.69 15.29 7.14
CA GLU A 44 0.78 16.26 7.76
C GLU A 44 -0.48 16.31 6.91
N VAL A 45 -1.63 16.10 7.54
CA VAL A 45 -2.91 16.21 6.84
C VAL A 45 -3.23 17.70 6.69
N LEU A 46 -3.39 18.13 5.44
CA LEU A 46 -3.70 19.52 5.13
C LEU A 46 -5.18 19.79 5.19
N GLU A 47 -5.99 18.82 4.79
CA GLU A 47 -7.45 18.94 4.80
C GLU A 47 -8.05 17.56 5.04
N GLY A 48 -9.09 17.52 5.84
CA GLY A 48 -9.85 16.29 6.09
C GLY A 48 -9.45 15.59 7.38
N PRO A 49 -10.02 14.41 7.63
CA PRO A 49 -9.72 13.65 8.84
C PRO A 49 -8.27 13.18 8.90
N GLU A 50 -7.75 13.03 10.11
CA GLU A 50 -6.40 12.53 10.33
C GLU A 50 -6.24 11.11 9.78
N VAL A 51 -5.05 10.81 9.26
CA VAL A 51 -4.66 9.46 8.87
C VAL A 51 -3.39 9.07 9.61
N GLU A 52 -3.19 7.77 9.83
CA GLU A 52 -2.06 7.27 10.60
C GLU A 52 -0.79 7.10 9.77
N GLY A 53 -0.91 6.99 8.45
CA GLY A 53 0.24 6.82 7.60
C GLY A 53 -0.13 6.77 6.13
N VAL A 54 0.88 7.04 5.29
CA VAL A 54 0.73 7.06 3.82
C VAL A 54 1.84 6.25 3.19
N VAL A 55 1.47 5.41 2.21
CA VAL A 55 2.43 4.69 1.37
C VAL A 55 2.13 5.02 -0.08
N ILE A 56 3.18 5.31 -0.86
CA ILE A 56 3.05 5.56 -2.29
C ILE A 56 4.01 4.66 -3.03
N LEU A 57 3.47 3.83 -3.93
CA LEU A 57 4.23 2.94 -4.79
C LEU A 57 4.09 3.41 -6.24
N GLU A 58 5.17 3.31 -7.00
CA GLU A 58 5.17 3.67 -8.42
C GLU A 58 5.44 2.43 -9.27
N PHE A 59 4.65 2.28 -10.33
CA PHE A 59 4.79 1.21 -11.32
C PHE A 59 4.86 1.84 -12.72
N PRO A 60 5.47 1.13 -13.71
CA PRO A 60 5.57 1.69 -15.06
C PRO A 60 4.24 1.75 -15.82
N SER A 61 3.24 0.98 -15.41
CA SER A 61 1.94 0.95 -16.06
C SER A 61 0.83 0.56 -15.09
N PHE A 62 -0.40 0.85 -15.49
CA PHE A 62 -1.59 0.44 -14.73
C PHE A 62 -1.64 -1.09 -14.60
N ASP A 63 -1.35 -1.80 -15.71
CA ASP A 63 -1.37 -3.27 -15.70
C ASP A 63 -0.32 -3.84 -14.75
N ALA A 64 0.88 -3.24 -14.69
CA ALA A 64 1.93 -3.69 -13.79
C ALA A 64 1.51 -3.51 -12.32
N ALA A 65 0.86 -2.40 -11.99
CA ALA A 65 0.36 -2.14 -10.66
C ALA A 65 -0.71 -3.16 -10.26
N LYS A 66 -1.66 -3.41 -11.16
CA LYS A 66 -2.71 -4.39 -10.95
C LYS A 66 -2.14 -5.80 -10.81
N ALA A 67 -1.12 -6.12 -11.60
CA ALA A 67 -0.50 -7.44 -11.55
C ALA A 67 0.07 -7.74 -10.16
N TRP A 68 0.72 -6.76 -9.54
CA TRP A 68 1.20 -6.92 -8.18
C TRP A 68 0.04 -6.99 -7.17
N TYR A 69 -0.88 -6.05 -7.24
CA TYR A 69 -1.97 -5.95 -6.28
C TYR A 69 -2.82 -7.23 -6.26
N ASP A 70 -3.02 -7.83 -7.43
CA ASP A 70 -3.83 -9.04 -7.58
C ASP A 70 -3.00 -10.33 -7.57
N SER A 71 -1.67 -10.24 -7.37
CA SER A 71 -0.83 -11.42 -7.33
C SER A 71 -1.21 -12.34 -6.18
N PRO A 72 -1.05 -13.67 -6.34
CA PRO A 72 -1.37 -14.60 -5.25
C PRO A 72 -0.61 -14.30 -3.97
N ALA A 73 0.67 -13.93 -4.07
CA ALA A 73 1.49 -13.61 -2.90
C ALA A 73 0.94 -12.40 -2.13
N TYR A 74 0.61 -11.32 -2.84
CA TYR A 74 0.08 -10.13 -2.16
C TYR A 74 -1.33 -10.36 -1.65
N ARG A 75 -2.16 -11.08 -2.39
CA ARG A 75 -3.54 -11.38 -1.96
C ARG A 75 -3.57 -12.10 -0.62
N GLU A 76 -2.63 -13.01 -0.39
CA GLU A 76 -2.51 -13.71 0.88
C GLU A 76 -2.07 -12.76 2.00
N VAL A 77 -1.05 -11.96 1.76
CA VAL A 77 -0.49 -11.03 2.76
C VAL A 77 -1.48 -9.90 3.09
N ARG A 78 -2.19 -9.38 2.10
CA ARG A 78 -3.08 -8.23 2.32
C ARG A 78 -4.27 -8.55 3.22
N GLU A 79 -4.60 -9.84 3.42
CA GLU A 79 -5.65 -10.22 4.37
C GLU A 79 -5.29 -9.77 5.79
N HIS A 80 -4.02 -9.81 6.15
CA HIS A 80 -3.56 -9.30 7.44
C HIS A 80 -3.79 -7.79 7.54
N ARG A 81 -3.60 -7.06 6.43
CA ARG A 81 -3.87 -5.62 6.39
C ARG A 81 -5.37 -5.34 6.57
N PHE A 82 -6.23 -6.13 5.92
CA PHE A 82 -7.67 -5.99 6.06
C PHE A 82 -8.14 -6.22 7.49
N ARG A 83 -7.55 -7.22 8.15
CA ARG A 83 -7.89 -7.52 9.55
C ARG A 83 -7.28 -6.53 10.53
N GLY A 84 -6.16 -5.93 10.17
CA GLY A 84 -5.38 -5.08 11.07
C GLY A 84 -5.78 -3.62 11.10
N ALA A 85 -6.34 -3.10 10.01
CA ALA A 85 -6.60 -1.67 9.91
C ALA A 85 -7.62 -1.33 8.83
N ASP A 86 -8.12 -0.10 8.93
CA ASP A 86 -8.93 0.50 7.89
C ASP A 86 -8.00 1.32 6.99
N TYR A 87 -7.91 0.91 5.74
CA TYR A 87 -7.11 1.60 4.73
C TYR A 87 -8.00 2.08 3.59
N ARG A 88 -7.53 3.11 2.95
CA ARG A 88 -8.00 3.49 1.63
C ARG A 88 -6.85 3.23 0.66
N ALA A 89 -7.11 2.56 -0.44
CA ALA A 89 -6.12 2.28 -1.47
C ALA A 89 -6.67 2.75 -2.82
N VAL A 90 -5.89 3.55 -3.53
CA VAL A 90 -6.28 4.12 -4.81
C VAL A 90 -5.16 3.90 -5.81
N ILE A 91 -5.51 3.45 -7.02
CA ILE A 91 -4.58 3.35 -8.14
C ILE A 91 -4.88 4.50 -9.09
N VAL A 92 -3.84 5.21 -9.51
CA VAL A 92 -4.01 6.38 -10.40
C VAL A 92 -2.84 6.48 -11.36
N GLU A 93 -3.15 6.79 -12.63
CA GLU A 93 -2.11 7.05 -13.63
C GLU A 93 -1.58 8.47 -13.46
N GLY A 94 -0.26 8.62 -13.65
CA GLY A 94 0.37 9.93 -13.65
C GLY A 94 0.06 10.71 -14.91
N GLY A 95 0.15 12.00 -14.81
CA GLY A 95 -0.10 12.91 -15.93
C GLY A 95 1.02 12.96 -16.96
#